data_d21f75653dbe9818669e256ed79d4a48
#
_entry.id   d21f75653dbe9818669e256ed79d4a48
#
_cell.length_a   1.000
_cell.length_b   1.000
_cell.length_c   1.000
_cell.angle_alpha   90.00
_cell.angle_beta   90.00
_cell.angle_gamma   90.00
#
_symmetry.space_group_name_H-M   'P 1'
#
loop_
_entity.id
_entity.type
_entity.pdbx_description
1 polymer ?
#
loop_
_entity_poly.entity_id
_entity_poly.type
_entity_poly.pdbx_seq_one_letter_code
_entity_poly.pdbx_strand_id
1 'polypeptide(L)'
;MSALRKTYQNYTNKRMNFSKYTWELYKQTDVGKETISLFQDAAHDISIYELVSKYNPIEAKFTDKDNIEDCCALLCEFTIDKMPSPTNIDDARSLYEQIIDGAILFDDGSPFIEKADYKTYLMANMDISLMLFFKAPEYFFPNLFRYHFFDLVKVFDYFGVELPAPPKKSNYRARCMYYWELCEVLYYFRGKNGLSPYELCALLYDFGQGLTKKHKTDLPSPSKAWFIGGKIQPQEDLDFTFWQANEDTMRGDILVHYETSPVCAITCIWIAQTDGVIDPFFYYYANTYIGNRINLPYISLKELKNDTYFSAHPLVRKNFQGVNGWEMSNRDYQEFLRMIQAKGYDTSDLPTLYAPKMPSANIILEKDVEEKLLIPLLNSMGITDYMRQIPLRAGRGERVFPDFALQCTKTDNGYIAKVLIEAKLSMRNKKDVYSAFQQANSYAHLLEASIIILCDKEILLVYTNENGFNRSIYKKFFWGDMENPDNFNILRNIINRTK
;
A
#
# COMPACT_ATOMS: atom_id res chain seq x y z
N MET A 1 -10.14 23.39 2.91
CA MET A 1 -9.20 22.43 3.51
C MET A 1 -9.89 21.06 3.55
N SER A 2 -9.81 20.29 2.50
CA SER A 2 -10.23 18.89 2.50
C SER A 2 -9.04 18.07 2.02
N ALA A 3 -8.20 17.65 2.98
CA ALA A 3 -7.18 16.67 2.74
C ALA A 3 -7.87 15.34 2.44
N LEU A 4 -7.80 14.89 1.20
CA LEU A 4 -8.15 13.53 0.81
C LEU A 4 -7.19 12.57 1.52
N ARG A 5 -7.63 12.06 2.66
CA ARG A 5 -6.93 11.02 3.42
C ARG A 5 -7.07 9.70 2.68
N LYS A 6 -6.06 9.32 1.91
CA LYS A 6 -5.87 7.92 1.49
C LYS A 6 -5.26 7.18 2.68
N THR A 7 -6.08 6.60 3.52
CA THR A 7 -5.61 5.62 4.50
C THR A 7 -5.33 4.32 3.75
N TYR A 8 -4.08 3.83 3.81
CA TYR A 8 -3.71 2.50 3.37
C TYR A 8 -4.29 1.46 4.34
N GLN A 9 -5.63 1.29 4.30
CA GLN A 9 -6.35 0.36 5.18
C GLN A 9 -6.63 -0.96 4.47
N ASN A 10 -5.61 -1.77 4.25
CA ASN A 10 -5.83 -3.14 3.79
C ASN A 10 -5.13 -4.20 4.64
N TYR A 11 -4.80 -3.88 5.90
CA TYR A 11 -4.34 -4.88 6.83
C TYR A 11 -5.38 -5.10 7.95
N THR A 12 -6.10 -6.21 7.86
CA THR A 12 -6.95 -6.75 8.93
C THR A 12 -6.11 -7.26 10.11
N ASN A 13 -5.19 -6.46 10.59
CA ASN A 13 -4.49 -6.72 11.84
C ASN A 13 -4.98 -5.70 12.86
N LYS A 14 -5.39 -6.17 14.03
CA LYS A 14 -5.63 -5.32 15.19
C LYS A 14 -4.55 -4.26 15.24
N ARG A 15 -4.91 -2.99 15.03
CA ARG A 15 -4.02 -1.87 15.31
C ARG A 15 -3.57 -2.01 16.75
N MET A 16 -2.31 -2.32 16.94
CA MET A 16 -1.73 -2.43 18.26
C MET A 16 -1.24 -1.03 18.63
N ASN A 17 -1.78 -0.45 19.67
CA ASN A 17 -1.18 0.76 20.25
C ASN A 17 0.26 0.44 20.67
N PHE A 18 1.15 1.42 20.52
CA PHE A 18 2.52 1.31 21.03
C PHE A 18 2.50 0.83 22.49
N SER A 19 3.08 -0.34 22.74
CA SER A 19 3.16 -0.93 24.05
C SER A 19 4.49 -0.53 24.71
N LYS A 20 4.41 0.38 25.66
CA LYS A 20 5.58 0.81 26.43
C LYS A 20 6.27 -0.37 27.13
N TYR A 21 5.52 -1.36 27.59
CA TYR A 21 6.08 -2.54 28.23
C TYR A 21 6.96 -3.37 27.30
N THR A 22 6.48 -3.71 26.10
CA THR A 22 7.26 -4.48 25.12
C THR A 22 8.45 -3.69 24.61
N TRP A 23 8.32 -2.38 24.49
CA TRP A 23 9.42 -1.49 24.12
C TRP A 23 10.51 -1.47 25.19
N GLU A 24 10.16 -1.36 26.47
CA GLU A 24 11.15 -1.41 27.57
C GLU A 24 11.87 -2.76 27.64
N LEU A 25 11.18 -3.87 27.35
CA LEU A 25 11.82 -5.19 27.23
C LEU A 25 12.81 -5.24 26.05
N TYR A 26 12.42 -4.70 24.90
CA TYR A 26 13.32 -4.63 23.75
C TYR A 26 14.60 -3.86 24.05
N LYS A 27 14.51 -2.70 24.67
CA LYS A 27 15.68 -1.89 25.07
C LYS A 27 16.65 -2.59 26.01
N GLN A 28 16.19 -3.61 26.72
CA GLN A 28 17.06 -4.41 27.61
C GLN A 28 17.80 -5.52 26.86
N THR A 29 17.37 -5.87 25.65
CA THR A 29 18.08 -6.86 24.83
C THR A 29 19.40 -6.31 24.30
N ASP A 30 20.33 -7.20 23.97
CA ASP A 30 21.60 -6.79 23.36
C ASP A 30 21.37 -6.13 21.98
N VAL A 31 20.45 -6.68 21.18
CA VAL A 31 20.06 -6.12 19.88
C VAL A 31 19.49 -4.72 20.04
N GLY A 32 18.58 -4.50 21.00
CA GLY A 32 17.98 -3.19 21.23
C GLY A 32 19.02 -2.14 21.66
N LYS A 33 19.92 -2.50 22.57
CA LYS A 33 21.02 -1.63 23.01
C LYS A 33 21.96 -1.29 21.86
N GLU A 34 22.41 -2.31 21.12
CA GLU A 34 23.28 -2.14 19.96
C GLU A 34 22.63 -1.25 18.90
N THR A 35 21.36 -1.47 18.59
CA THR A 35 20.66 -0.68 17.56
C THR A 35 20.50 0.79 17.98
N ILE A 36 20.15 1.07 19.24
CA ILE A 36 20.03 2.45 19.75
C ILE A 36 21.41 3.13 19.72
N SER A 37 22.46 2.44 20.19
CA SER A 37 23.84 2.96 20.21
C SER A 37 24.32 3.25 18.79
N LEU A 38 24.03 2.37 17.83
CA LEU A 38 24.42 2.57 16.43
C LEU A 38 23.92 3.91 15.86
N PHE A 39 22.64 4.27 16.10
CA PHE A 39 22.12 5.56 15.66
C PHE A 39 22.63 6.74 16.49
N GLN A 40 22.95 6.52 17.75
CA GLN A 40 23.53 7.55 18.62
C GLN A 40 24.98 7.84 18.22
N ASP A 41 25.77 6.81 17.97
CA ASP A 41 27.18 6.90 17.64
C ASP A 41 27.40 7.34 16.19
N ALA A 42 26.46 7.05 15.30
CA ALA A 42 26.49 7.51 13.90
C ALA A 42 26.60 9.05 13.76
N ALA A 43 26.20 9.79 14.78
CA ALA A 43 26.41 11.24 14.84
C ALA A 43 27.88 11.61 15.11
N HIS A 44 28.75 10.69 15.51
CA HIS A 44 30.08 11.01 16.03
C HIS A 44 31.25 10.24 15.41
N ASP A 45 31.13 8.96 15.00
CA ASP A 45 32.33 8.17 14.62
C ASP A 45 32.08 6.91 13.78
N ILE A 46 30.86 6.62 13.32
CA ILE A 46 30.59 5.39 12.57
C ILE A 46 30.58 5.62 11.06
N SER A 47 31.10 4.67 10.33
CA SER A 47 30.97 4.58 8.89
C SER A 47 29.48 4.62 8.49
N ILE A 48 29.08 5.68 7.82
CA ILE A 48 27.73 5.86 7.28
C ILE A 48 27.35 4.70 6.37
N TYR A 49 28.31 4.17 5.65
CA TYR A 49 28.14 2.98 4.83
C TYR A 49 27.70 1.76 5.64
N GLU A 50 28.20 1.59 6.87
CA GLU A 50 27.80 0.49 7.75
C GLU A 50 26.32 0.61 8.13
N LEU A 51 25.89 1.83 8.50
CA LEU A 51 24.48 2.13 8.78
C LEU A 51 23.59 1.85 7.55
N VAL A 52 24.00 2.36 6.38
CA VAL A 52 23.27 2.14 5.11
C VAL A 52 23.24 0.66 4.76
N SER A 53 24.36 -0.05 4.85
CA SER A 53 24.43 -1.49 4.54
C SER A 53 23.53 -2.33 5.44
N LYS A 54 23.41 -1.97 6.71
CA LYS A 54 22.57 -2.69 7.68
C LYS A 54 21.07 -2.45 7.43
N TYR A 55 20.66 -1.22 7.13
CA TYR A 55 19.26 -0.84 7.07
C TYR A 55 18.73 -0.54 5.66
N ASN A 56 19.59 -0.40 4.68
CA ASN A 56 19.25 -0.34 3.26
C ASN A 56 20.26 -1.14 2.42
N PRO A 57 20.26 -2.47 2.54
CA PRO A 57 21.23 -3.31 1.83
C PRO A 57 21.07 -3.24 0.31
N ILE A 58 19.92 -2.78 -0.19
CA ILE A 58 19.68 -2.58 -1.63
C ILE A 58 20.49 -1.38 -2.13
N GLU A 59 20.48 -0.26 -1.41
CA GLU A 59 21.29 0.93 -1.74
C GLU A 59 22.79 0.60 -1.72
N ALA A 60 23.24 -0.12 -0.69
CA ALA A 60 24.64 -0.53 -0.55
C ALA A 60 25.13 -1.46 -1.68
N LYS A 61 24.22 -2.13 -2.40
CA LYS A 61 24.58 -2.92 -3.59
C LYS A 61 24.72 -2.07 -4.84
N PHE A 62 23.99 -0.96 -4.94
CA PHE A 62 23.96 -0.12 -6.15
C PHE A 62 24.90 1.07 -6.06
N THR A 63 25.29 1.47 -4.87
CA THR A 63 26.12 2.66 -4.63
C THR A 63 27.44 2.21 -4.00
N ASP A 64 28.55 2.69 -4.58
CA ASP A 64 29.89 2.42 -4.06
C ASP A 64 30.06 2.99 -2.65
N LYS A 65 30.80 2.26 -1.81
CA LYS A 65 31.10 2.66 -0.43
C LYS A 65 31.70 4.08 -0.38
N ASP A 66 32.71 4.33 -1.21
CA ASP A 66 33.41 5.60 -1.20
C ASP A 66 32.48 6.76 -1.61
N ASN A 67 31.54 6.52 -2.54
CA ASN A 67 30.53 7.51 -2.91
C ASN A 67 29.56 7.83 -1.78
N ILE A 68 29.13 6.85 -0.99
CA ILE A 68 28.24 7.09 0.17
C ILE A 68 28.99 7.89 1.24
N GLU A 69 30.21 7.49 1.56
CA GLU A 69 31.05 8.13 2.59
C GLU A 69 31.42 9.58 2.19
N ASP A 70 31.85 9.78 0.93
CA ASP A 70 32.25 11.10 0.42
C ASP A 70 31.06 12.06 0.30
N CYS A 71 29.90 11.62 -0.20
CA CYS A 71 28.71 12.45 -0.24
C CYS A 71 28.25 12.86 1.16
N CYS A 72 28.24 11.93 2.10
CA CYS A 72 27.84 12.25 3.45
C CYS A 72 28.87 13.11 4.20
N ALA A 73 30.16 12.89 4.00
CA ALA A 73 31.22 13.71 4.59
C ALA A 73 31.14 15.16 4.08
N LEU A 74 31.01 15.35 2.76
CA LEU A 74 30.82 16.66 2.15
C LEU A 74 29.56 17.37 2.69
N LEU A 75 28.44 16.68 2.76
CA LEU A 75 27.19 17.23 3.25
C LEU A 75 27.28 17.57 4.74
N CYS A 76 27.94 16.75 5.57
CA CYS A 76 28.14 17.02 6.99
C CYS A 76 29.08 18.22 7.22
N GLU A 77 30.22 18.29 6.53
CA GLU A 77 31.19 19.37 6.68
C GLU A 77 30.57 20.74 6.39
N PHE A 78 29.76 20.83 5.33
CA PHE A 78 29.09 22.07 4.99
C PHE A 78 27.88 22.41 5.85
N THR A 79 27.21 21.43 6.43
CA THR A 79 25.93 21.66 7.10
C THR A 79 26.09 21.93 8.60
N ILE A 80 27.02 21.21 9.23
CA ILE A 80 27.18 21.30 10.69
C ILE A 80 27.65 22.68 11.12
N ASP A 81 28.56 23.28 10.36
CA ASP A 81 29.17 24.57 10.74
C ASP A 81 28.42 25.79 10.20
N LYS A 82 27.70 25.67 9.09
CA LYS A 82 27.11 26.81 8.37
C LYS A 82 25.60 26.96 8.51
N MET A 83 24.87 25.93 8.90
CA MET A 83 23.43 26.03 9.08
C MET A 83 23.05 26.30 10.53
N PRO A 84 22.08 27.18 10.80
CA PRO A 84 21.55 27.38 12.14
C PRO A 84 20.92 26.08 12.67
N SER A 85 21.17 25.73 13.92
CA SER A 85 20.47 24.62 14.55
C SER A 85 19.04 25.04 14.89
N PRO A 86 18.02 24.30 14.44
CA PRO A 86 16.63 24.61 14.76
C PRO A 86 16.40 24.46 16.27
N THR A 87 15.59 25.35 16.85
CA THR A 87 15.26 25.39 18.26
C THR A 87 13.86 24.82 18.56
N ASN A 88 13.04 24.71 17.54
CA ASN A 88 11.66 24.17 17.60
C ASN A 88 11.29 23.55 16.27
N ILE A 89 10.09 22.96 16.19
CA ILE A 89 9.59 22.26 15.00
C ILE A 89 9.38 23.19 13.80
N ASP A 90 8.97 24.44 14.02
CA ASP A 90 8.74 25.41 12.97
C ASP A 90 10.07 25.92 12.37
N ASP A 91 11.09 26.10 13.22
CA ASP A 91 12.45 26.41 12.74
C ASP A 91 13.00 25.26 11.90
N ALA A 92 12.80 24.01 12.33
CA ALA A 92 13.24 22.84 11.60
C ALA A 92 12.56 22.73 10.22
N ARG A 93 11.25 23.00 10.15
CA ARG A 93 10.51 23.10 8.90
C ARG A 93 11.09 24.18 7.99
N SER A 94 11.29 25.38 8.53
CA SER A 94 11.84 26.51 7.78
C SER A 94 13.22 26.19 7.24
N LEU A 95 14.07 25.54 8.05
CA LEU A 95 15.39 25.09 7.60
C LEU A 95 15.28 24.14 6.40
N TYR A 96 14.41 23.12 6.50
CA TYR A 96 14.23 22.17 5.40
C TYR A 96 13.69 22.82 4.14
N GLU A 97 12.69 23.72 4.26
CA GLU A 97 12.15 24.49 3.14
C GLU A 97 13.24 25.35 2.48
N GLN A 98 14.11 26.01 3.26
CA GLN A 98 15.22 26.79 2.74
C GLN A 98 16.23 25.92 1.98
N ILE A 99 16.50 24.70 2.45
CA ILE A 99 17.36 23.75 1.75
C ILE A 99 16.78 23.42 0.38
N ILE A 100 15.54 22.94 0.31
CA ILE A 100 14.94 22.47 -0.94
C ILE A 100 14.62 23.60 -1.92
N ASP A 101 14.39 24.82 -1.43
CA ASP A 101 14.10 25.98 -2.26
C ASP A 101 15.40 26.75 -2.67
N GLY A 102 16.58 26.22 -2.31
CA GLY A 102 17.88 26.78 -2.68
C GLY A 102 18.16 28.15 -2.05
N ALA A 103 17.59 28.41 -0.87
CA ALA A 103 17.79 29.65 -0.16
C ALA A 103 19.06 29.70 0.72
N ILE A 104 19.69 28.52 0.93
CA ILE A 104 20.95 28.42 1.65
C ILE A 104 22.09 28.60 0.66
N LEU A 105 22.95 29.59 0.90
CA LEU A 105 24.04 29.95 0.04
C LEU A 105 25.39 29.60 0.67
N PHE A 106 26.34 29.18 -0.16
CA PHE A 106 27.76 29.12 0.22
C PHE A 106 28.38 30.54 0.38
N ASP A 107 29.59 30.61 0.90
CA ASP A 107 30.29 31.86 1.12
C ASP A 107 30.60 32.64 -0.21
N ASP A 108 30.64 31.92 -1.31
CA ASP A 108 30.80 32.48 -2.67
C ASP A 108 29.48 32.97 -3.29
N GLY A 109 28.37 32.84 -2.57
CA GLY A 109 27.03 33.23 -3.02
C GLY A 109 26.32 32.20 -3.91
N SER A 110 26.96 31.07 -4.20
CA SER A 110 26.26 29.96 -4.89
C SER A 110 25.26 29.26 -3.97
N PRO A 111 24.11 28.77 -4.48
CA PRO A 111 23.18 28.05 -3.67
C PRO A 111 23.76 26.69 -3.28
N PHE A 112 23.52 26.26 -2.03
CA PHE A 112 23.89 24.94 -1.53
C PHE A 112 23.31 23.81 -2.39
N ILE A 113 22.10 23.99 -2.85
CA ILE A 113 21.49 23.16 -3.89
C ILE A 113 20.71 24.09 -4.83
N GLU A 114 20.87 23.90 -6.15
CA GLU A 114 20.17 24.73 -7.11
C GLU A 114 18.65 24.55 -7.05
N LYS A 115 17.94 25.65 -6.90
CA LYS A 115 16.47 25.73 -6.73
C LYS A 115 15.67 24.99 -7.82
N ALA A 116 16.24 24.76 -8.98
CA ALA A 116 15.52 24.21 -10.13
C ALA A 116 15.45 22.68 -10.15
N ASP A 117 16.20 21.97 -9.33
CA ASP A 117 16.32 20.51 -9.47
C ASP A 117 15.81 19.70 -8.28
N TYR A 118 14.50 19.80 -8.04
CA TYR A 118 13.82 18.92 -7.07
C TYR A 118 13.97 17.42 -7.39
N LYS A 119 14.32 17.04 -8.62
CA LYS A 119 14.54 15.63 -8.95
C LYS A 119 15.84 15.12 -8.36
N THR A 120 16.89 15.92 -8.44
CA THR A 120 18.17 15.63 -7.77
C THR A 120 17.98 15.55 -6.26
N TYR A 121 17.18 16.44 -5.67
CA TYR A 121 16.82 16.34 -4.26
C TYR A 121 16.15 15.01 -3.89
N LEU A 122 15.21 14.57 -4.70
CA LEU A 122 14.53 13.28 -4.46
C LEU A 122 15.50 12.10 -4.57
N MET A 123 16.48 12.19 -5.46
CA MET A 123 17.52 11.16 -5.59
C MET A 123 18.49 11.18 -4.40
N ALA A 124 18.84 12.37 -3.89
CA ALA A 124 19.71 12.56 -2.74
C ALA A 124 18.96 12.59 -1.39
N ASN A 125 17.69 12.23 -1.36
CA ASN A 125 16.87 12.33 -0.14
C ASN A 125 17.47 11.55 1.05
N MET A 126 18.07 10.40 0.80
CA MET A 126 18.74 9.59 1.84
C MET A 126 19.90 10.40 2.46
N ASP A 127 20.80 10.93 1.64
CA ASP A 127 21.99 11.65 2.09
C ASP A 127 21.60 12.93 2.84
N ILE A 128 20.66 13.70 2.30
CA ILE A 128 20.11 14.92 2.92
C ILE A 128 19.46 14.60 4.27
N SER A 129 18.71 13.51 4.34
CA SER A 129 18.03 13.10 5.58
C SER A 129 19.01 12.66 6.66
N LEU A 130 20.09 11.96 6.28
CA LEU A 130 21.20 11.60 7.19
C LEU A 130 21.89 12.86 7.74
N MET A 131 22.26 13.78 6.87
CA MET A 131 22.85 15.06 7.24
C MET A 131 21.98 15.83 8.23
N LEU A 132 20.68 15.95 7.96
CA LEU A 132 19.73 16.65 8.83
C LEU A 132 19.54 15.93 10.16
N PHE A 133 19.53 14.61 10.16
CA PHE A 133 19.50 13.81 11.37
C PHE A 133 20.74 14.04 12.24
N PHE A 134 21.94 14.06 11.68
CA PHE A 134 23.15 14.35 12.44
C PHE A 134 23.17 15.78 12.99
N LYS A 135 22.63 16.74 12.25
CA LYS A 135 22.54 18.14 12.68
C LYS A 135 21.50 18.37 13.76
N ALA A 136 20.32 17.78 13.63
CA ALA A 136 19.17 18.04 14.49
C ALA A 136 18.29 16.79 14.65
N PRO A 137 18.78 15.73 15.34
CA PRO A 137 18.09 14.45 15.50
C PRO A 137 16.72 14.59 16.17
N GLU A 138 16.50 15.67 16.93
CA GLU A 138 15.22 15.96 17.56
C GLU A 138 14.06 16.16 16.55
N TYR A 139 14.37 16.59 15.33
CA TYR A 139 13.36 16.96 14.33
C TYR A 139 13.40 16.12 13.08
N PHE A 140 14.53 15.50 12.77
CA PHE A 140 14.74 14.74 11.55
C PHE A 140 15.05 13.27 11.86
N PHE A 141 14.71 12.39 10.92
CA PHE A 141 15.11 10.97 10.97
C PHE A 141 15.85 10.62 9.68
N PRO A 142 16.81 9.67 9.71
CA PRO A 142 17.48 9.23 8.48
C PRO A 142 16.49 8.44 7.63
N ASN A 143 16.24 8.86 6.39
CA ASN A 143 15.33 8.13 5.50
C ASN A 143 16.07 7.05 4.71
N LEU A 144 16.32 5.92 5.36
CA LEU A 144 16.96 4.76 4.76
C LEU A 144 15.98 3.83 4.04
N PHE A 145 14.72 4.27 3.79
CA PHE A 145 13.67 3.46 3.19
C PHE A 145 13.60 3.55 1.65
N ARG A 146 14.60 4.11 1.00
CA ARG A 146 14.69 4.08 -0.46
C ARG A 146 14.64 2.64 -0.96
N TYR A 147 13.82 2.36 -1.99
CA TYR A 147 13.50 1.05 -2.55
C TYR A 147 12.59 0.16 -1.71
N HIS A 148 12.44 0.39 -0.43
CA HIS A 148 11.60 -0.40 0.46
C HIS A 148 10.69 0.46 1.38
N PHE A 149 10.18 1.55 0.82
CA PHE A 149 9.29 2.48 1.53
C PHE A 149 8.07 1.79 2.17
N PHE A 150 7.57 0.70 1.58
CA PHE A 150 6.49 -0.10 2.17
C PHE A 150 6.83 -0.69 3.55
N ASP A 151 8.10 -0.87 3.91
CA ASP A 151 8.48 -1.31 5.26
C ASP A 151 8.22 -0.21 6.30
N LEU A 152 8.44 1.06 5.94
CA LEU A 152 8.01 2.19 6.77
C LEU A 152 6.48 2.23 6.89
N VAL A 153 5.77 2.07 5.75
CA VAL A 153 4.30 2.04 5.72
C VAL A 153 3.73 0.98 6.66
N LYS A 154 4.29 -0.23 6.68
CA LYS A 154 3.86 -1.30 7.59
C LYS A 154 4.06 -0.96 9.06
N VAL A 155 5.20 -0.35 9.41
CA VAL A 155 5.48 0.07 10.78
C VAL A 155 4.48 1.13 11.22
N PHE A 156 4.19 2.12 10.37
CA PHE A 156 3.20 3.16 10.65
C PHE A 156 1.79 2.55 10.84
N ASP A 157 1.38 1.65 9.95
CA ASP A 157 0.07 0.99 10.07
C ASP A 157 -0.03 0.14 11.35
N TYR A 158 1.03 -0.61 11.67
CA TYR A 158 1.07 -1.44 12.87
C TYR A 158 0.87 -0.62 14.16
N PHE A 159 1.50 0.54 14.25
CA PHE A 159 1.40 1.43 15.42
C PHE A 159 0.23 2.43 15.32
N GLY A 160 -0.59 2.34 14.30
CA GLY A 160 -1.73 3.24 14.10
C GLY A 160 -1.31 4.69 13.84
N VAL A 161 -0.13 4.91 13.27
CA VAL A 161 0.35 6.22 12.84
C VAL A 161 -0.19 6.50 11.44
N GLU A 162 -0.85 7.63 11.28
CA GLU A 162 -1.42 8.03 9.98
C GLU A 162 -0.33 8.64 9.10
N LEU A 163 -0.10 8.02 7.94
CA LEU A 163 0.81 8.56 6.93
C LEU A 163 0.20 9.76 6.20
N PRO A 164 0.99 10.79 5.89
CA PRO A 164 0.56 11.84 4.98
C PRO A 164 0.18 11.25 3.61
N ALA A 165 -0.78 11.87 2.93
CA ALA A 165 -1.16 11.43 1.59
C ALA A 165 -0.02 11.68 0.59
N PRO A 166 0.37 10.70 -0.25
CA PRO A 166 1.43 10.90 -1.22
C PRO A 166 1.05 12.03 -2.20
N PRO A 167 1.96 12.97 -2.46
CA PRO A 167 1.70 14.08 -3.37
C PRO A 167 1.57 13.59 -4.82
N LYS A 168 1.06 14.44 -5.72
CA LYS A 168 0.99 14.10 -7.15
C LYS A 168 2.40 13.87 -7.74
N LYS A 169 2.54 12.88 -8.62
CA LYS A 169 3.79 12.50 -9.29
C LYS A 169 4.55 13.68 -9.92
N SER A 170 3.82 14.61 -10.55
CA SER A 170 4.38 15.76 -11.24
C SER A 170 4.77 16.92 -10.31
N ASN A 171 4.34 16.91 -9.05
CA ASN A 171 4.66 17.96 -8.10
C ASN A 171 5.93 17.62 -7.31
N TYR A 172 7.08 17.85 -7.93
CA TYR A 172 8.38 17.48 -7.36
C TYR A 172 8.68 18.20 -6.04
N ARG A 173 8.31 19.49 -5.89
CA ARG A 173 8.49 20.21 -4.63
C ARG A 173 7.69 19.56 -3.50
N ALA A 174 6.41 19.25 -3.74
CA ALA A 174 5.59 18.58 -2.73
C ALA A 174 6.13 17.17 -2.40
N ARG A 175 6.75 16.47 -3.36
CA ARG A 175 7.41 15.19 -3.11
C ARG A 175 8.64 15.33 -2.22
N CYS A 176 9.42 16.38 -2.40
CA CYS A 176 10.51 16.71 -1.47
C CYS A 176 9.95 17.03 -0.08
N MET A 177 8.92 17.87 0.00
CA MET A 177 8.27 18.23 1.26
C MET A 177 7.63 17.05 2.00
N TYR A 178 7.32 15.96 1.29
CA TYR A 178 6.76 14.76 1.91
C TYR A 178 7.69 14.15 2.97
N TYR A 179 9.00 14.26 2.79
CA TYR A 179 9.96 13.87 3.85
C TYR A 179 9.75 14.69 5.13
N TRP A 180 9.57 16.01 5.00
CA TRP A 180 9.26 16.85 6.15
C TRP A 180 7.92 16.44 6.82
N GLU A 181 6.89 16.16 6.04
CA GLU A 181 5.60 15.69 6.57
C GLU A 181 5.77 14.38 7.39
N LEU A 182 6.66 13.49 6.96
CA LEU A 182 7.01 12.30 7.73
C LEU A 182 7.75 12.65 9.02
N CYS A 183 8.71 13.58 8.96
CA CYS A 183 9.44 14.06 10.15
C CYS A 183 8.46 14.64 11.19
N GLU A 184 7.52 15.46 10.76
CA GLU A 184 6.52 16.06 11.63
C GLU A 184 5.63 15.02 12.31
N VAL A 185 5.12 14.05 11.59
CA VAL A 185 4.33 12.93 12.13
C VAL A 185 5.16 12.13 13.16
N LEU A 186 6.41 11.83 12.83
CA LEU A 186 7.30 11.09 13.72
C LEU A 186 7.72 11.89 14.95
N TYR A 187 7.90 13.19 14.82
CA TYR A 187 8.16 14.09 15.94
C TYR A 187 7.05 14.03 17.02
N TYR A 188 5.79 14.13 16.57
CA TYR A 188 4.66 14.04 17.48
C TYR A 188 4.46 12.61 18.03
N PHE A 189 4.67 11.59 17.23
CA PHE A 189 4.62 10.21 17.67
C PHE A 189 5.68 9.93 18.74
N ARG A 190 6.91 10.39 18.51
CA ARG A 190 8.03 10.28 19.45
C ARG A 190 7.73 10.96 20.76
N GLY A 191 7.28 12.21 20.73
CA GLY A 191 6.93 13.01 21.92
C GLY A 191 5.82 12.36 22.73
N LYS A 192 4.75 11.87 22.08
CA LYS A 192 3.63 11.16 22.73
C LYS A 192 4.08 9.90 23.47
N ASN A 193 5.07 9.19 22.96
CA ASN A 193 5.52 7.92 23.50
C ASN A 193 6.78 8.04 24.38
N GLY A 194 7.36 9.24 24.50
CA GLY A 194 8.54 9.52 25.32
C GLY A 194 9.81 8.85 24.81
N LEU A 195 9.95 8.74 23.49
CA LEU A 195 11.13 8.15 22.84
C LEU A 195 12.20 9.22 22.60
N SER A 196 13.47 8.85 22.76
CA SER A 196 14.58 9.67 22.23
C SER A 196 14.61 9.60 20.69
N PRO A 197 15.33 10.49 20.00
CA PRO A 197 15.52 10.39 18.54
C PRO A 197 16.10 9.04 18.11
N TYR A 198 17.08 8.54 18.81
CA TYR A 198 17.75 7.27 18.51
C TYR A 198 16.88 6.06 18.80
N GLU A 199 16.06 6.13 19.85
CA GLU A 199 15.02 5.13 20.13
C GLU A 199 13.95 5.09 19.05
N LEU A 200 13.58 6.24 18.46
CA LEU A 200 12.70 6.29 17.31
C LEU A 200 13.31 5.56 16.12
N CYS A 201 14.59 5.79 15.83
CA CYS A 201 15.29 5.07 14.76
C CYS A 201 15.31 3.56 15.01
N ALA A 202 15.64 3.12 16.22
CA ALA A 202 15.61 1.69 16.58
C ALA A 202 14.20 1.09 16.43
N LEU A 203 13.16 1.87 16.74
CA LEU A 203 11.78 1.46 16.52
C LEU A 203 11.48 1.29 15.04
N LEU A 204 11.88 2.22 14.17
CA LEU A 204 11.60 2.18 12.73
C LEU A 204 12.37 1.08 12.00
N TYR A 205 13.65 0.88 12.35
CA TYR A 205 14.57 0.06 11.58
C TYR A 205 14.79 -1.36 12.12
N ASP A 206 14.43 -1.65 13.35
CA ASP A 206 14.58 -2.97 13.94
C ASP A 206 13.32 -3.46 14.64
N PHE A 207 12.93 -2.86 15.77
CA PHE A 207 11.80 -3.33 16.58
C PHE A 207 10.49 -3.42 15.76
N GLY A 208 10.12 -2.35 15.06
CA GLY A 208 8.91 -2.29 14.24
C GLY A 208 8.98 -3.27 13.07
N GLN A 209 10.13 -3.38 12.43
CA GLN A 209 10.36 -4.34 11.35
C GLN A 209 10.20 -5.78 11.83
N GLY A 210 10.73 -6.11 13.01
CA GLY A 210 10.56 -7.43 13.63
C GLY A 210 9.10 -7.80 13.87
N LEU A 211 8.29 -6.82 14.32
CA LEU A 211 6.86 -7.02 14.57
C LEU A 211 6.02 -7.14 13.29
N THR A 212 6.44 -6.50 12.21
CA THR A 212 5.71 -6.49 10.93
C THR A 212 6.13 -7.59 9.96
N LYS A 213 7.25 -8.28 10.21
CA LYS A 213 7.68 -9.44 9.42
C LYS A 213 6.73 -10.60 9.67
N LYS A 214 5.82 -10.84 8.73
CA LYS A 214 5.03 -12.07 8.71
C LYS A 214 5.91 -13.22 8.20
N HIS A 215 5.73 -14.39 8.82
CA HIS A 215 6.42 -15.60 8.36
C HIS A 215 6.09 -15.88 6.88
N LYS A 216 7.10 -16.31 6.12
CA LYS A 216 7.04 -16.59 4.67
C LYS A 216 5.96 -17.60 4.25
N THR A 217 5.44 -18.41 5.18
CA THR A 217 4.65 -19.61 4.91
C THR A 217 3.17 -19.35 4.60
N ASP A 218 2.61 -18.18 4.92
CA ASP A 218 1.17 -17.94 4.80
C ASP A 218 0.83 -16.84 3.80
N LEU A 219 1.18 -17.05 2.51
CA LEU A 219 0.69 -16.17 1.46
C LEU A 219 -0.81 -16.42 1.24
N PRO A 220 -1.63 -15.37 1.17
CA PRO A 220 -3.02 -15.52 0.82
C PRO A 220 -3.17 -16.04 -0.61
N SER A 221 -4.29 -16.68 -0.91
CA SER A 221 -4.61 -17.07 -2.27
C SER A 221 -4.61 -15.87 -3.21
N PRO A 222 -4.06 -16.00 -4.42
CA PRO A 222 -3.96 -14.89 -5.36
C PRO A 222 -5.32 -14.29 -5.68
N SER A 223 -5.43 -12.98 -5.57
CA SER A 223 -6.65 -12.27 -5.93
C SER A 223 -6.63 -11.78 -7.37
N LYS A 224 -5.44 -11.38 -7.83
CA LYS A 224 -5.20 -10.85 -9.19
C LYS A 224 -3.92 -11.41 -9.78
N ALA A 225 -3.82 -11.26 -11.10
CA ALA A 225 -2.59 -11.43 -11.83
C ALA A 225 -2.19 -10.12 -12.51
N TRP A 226 -0.90 -9.88 -12.61
CA TRP A 226 -0.32 -8.67 -13.18
C TRP A 226 0.81 -9.02 -14.13
N PHE A 227 0.94 -8.27 -15.22
CA PHE A 227 2.18 -8.27 -15.97
C PHE A 227 3.19 -7.33 -15.32
N ILE A 228 4.41 -7.81 -15.18
CA ILE A 228 5.58 -7.02 -14.84
C ILE A 228 6.68 -7.28 -15.88
N GLY A 229 7.66 -6.40 -15.99
CA GLY A 229 8.72 -6.60 -16.97
C GLY A 229 9.99 -5.85 -16.64
N GLY A 230 11.09 -6.40 -17.12
CA GLY A 230 12.43 -5.87 -16.93
C GLY A 230 13.49 -6.92 -17.25
N LYS A 231 14.74 -6.58 -17.05
CA LYS A 231 15.84 -7.53 -17.14
C LYS A 231 16.02 -8.22 -15.79
N ILE A 232 16.11 -9.53 -15.80
CA ILE A 232 16.52 -10.30 -14.62
C ILE A 232 18.04 -10.36 -14.63
N GLN A 233 18.68 -9.84 -13.59
CA GLN A 233 20.14 -9.91 -13.46
C GLN A 233 20.54 -11.32 -13.03
N PRO A 234 21.49 -11.99 -13.72
CA PRO A 234 21.85 -13.39 -13.44
C PRO A 234 22.48 -13.63 -12.06
N GLN A 235 22.97 -12.58 -11.42
CA GLN A 235 23.76 -12.66 -10.17
C GLN A 235 22.96 -12.31 -8.93
N GLU A 236 21.69 -11.91 -9.08
CA GLU A 236 20.86 -11.54 -7.96
C GLU A 236 20.13 -12.78 -7.43
N ASP A 237 20.31 -13.06 -6.15
CA ASP A 237 19.39 -13.89 -5.40
C ASP A 237 18.08 -13.10 -5.32
N LEU A 238 17.24 -13.29 -6.35
CA LEU A 238 16.05 -12.51 -6.59
C LEU A 238 14.88 -12.89 -5.66
N ASP A 239 15.06 -13.86 -4.78
CA ASP A 239 14.13 -14.09 -3.69
C ASP A 239 14.14 -12.87 -2.77
N PHE A 240 13.02 -12.17 -2.72
CA PHE A 240 12.80 -10.94 -1.92
C PHE A 240 13.45 -9.65 -2.45
N THR A 241 13.52 -9.47 -3.74
CA THR A 241 13.81 -8.15 -4.30
C THR A 241 12.54 -7.33 -4.49
N PHE A 242 12.66 -6.00 -4.52
CA PHE A 242 11.54 -5.13 -4.88
C PHE A 242 11.36 -5.10 -6.40
N TRP A 243 10.12 -4.90 -6.84
CA TRP A 243 9.82 -4.72 -8.26
C TRP A 243 8.71 -3.67 -8.45
N GLN A 244 8.77 -2.96 -9.57
CA GLN A 244 7.70 -2.04 -9.92
C GLN A 244 6.43 -2.84 -10.21
N ALA A 245 5.34 -2.50 -9.51
CA ALA A 245 4.04 -3.13 -9.58
C ALA A 245 2.92 -2.09 -9.78
N ASN A 246 1.70 -2.45 -9.48
CA ASN A 246 0.55 -1.55 -9.39
C ASN A 246 0.26 -1.21 -7.93
N GLU A 247 -0.32 -0.04 -7.65
CA GLU A 247 -0.76 0.34 -6.30
C GLU A 247 -1.88 -0.59 -5.76
N ASP A 248 -2.62 -1.22 -6.65
CA ASP A 248 -3.68 -2.18 -6.32
C ASP A 248 -3.13 -3.63 -6.17
N THR A 249 -1.83 -3.87 -6.34
CA THR A 249 -1.22 -5.19 -6.12
C THR A 249 -1.38 -5.57 -4.65
N MET A 250 -1.82 -6.80 -4.41
CA MET A 250 -1.99 -7.34 -3.06
C MET A 250 -1.00 -8.47 -2.80
N ARG A 251 -0.59 -8.61 -1.55
CA ARG A 251 0.22 -9.73 -1.11
C ARG A 251 -0.45 -11.05 -1.50
N GLY A 252 0.29 -11.93 -2.17
CA GLY A 252 -0.19 -13.19 -2.74
C GLY A 252 -0.55 -13.12 -4.23
N ASP A 253 -0.68 -11.92 -4.81
CA ASP A 253 -0.99 -11.77 -6.24
C ASP A 253 0.10 -12.37 -7.14
N ILE A 254 -0.32 -12.80 -8.32
CA ILE A 254 0.53 -13.41 -9.34
C ILE A 254 1.16 -12.31 -10.19
N LEU A 255 2.47 -12.41 -10.40
CA LEU A 255 3.23 -11.46 -11.22
C LEU A 255 3.87 -12.22 -12.39
N VAL A 256 3.30 -12.10 -13.58
CA VAL A 256 3.80 -12.72 -14.81
C VAL A 256 4.89 -11.85 -15.40
N HIS A 257 6.12 -12.35 -15.44
CA HIS A 257 7.29 -11.56 -15.82
C HIS A 257 7.62 -11.69 -17.30
N TYR A 258 7.60 -10.56 -17.99
CA TYR A 258 8.12 -10.39 -19.33
C TYR A 258 9.55 -9.88 -19.28
N GLU A 259 10.51 -10.72 -19.64
CA GLU A 259 11.91 -10.31 -19.73
C GLU A 259 12.14 -9.52 -21.02
N THR A 260 12.70 -8.30 -20.86
CA THR A 260 12.93 -7.38 -21.98
C THR A 260 14.12 -7.80 -22.83
N SER A 261 14.47 -7.01 -23.85
CA SER A 261 15.61 -7.29 -24.74
C SER A 261 16.89 -7.62 -23.95
N PRO A 262 17.64 -8.66 -24.34
CA PRO A 262 17.56 -9.43 -25.61
C PRO A 262 16.57 -10.61 -25.59
N VAL A 263 16.03 -11.04 -24.46
CA VAL A 263 15.21 -12.25 -24.34
C VAL A 263 13.85 -12.10 -25.01
N CYS A 264 13.17 -10.99 -24.77
CA CYS A 264 11.87 -10.63 -25.33
C CYS A 264 10.82 -11.77 -25.19
N ALA A 265 10.64 -12.31 -23.99
CA ALA A 265 9.75 -13.41 -23.68
C ALA A 265 9.19 -13.35 -22.25
N ILE A 266 8.05 -13.98 -22.02
CA ILE A 266 7.61 -14.35 -20.68
C ILE A 266 8.43 -15.54 -20.23
N THR A 267 9.07 -15.45 -19.05
CA THR A 267 10.07 -16.42 -18.58
C THR A 267 9.72 -17.07 -17.25
N CYS A 268 8.96 -16.38 -16.41
CA CYS A 268 8.64 -16.87 -15.08
C CYS A 268 7.40 -16.18 -14.49
N ILE A 269 6.91 -16.75 -13.39
CA ILE A 269 5.94 -16.13 -12.48
C ILE A 269 6.67 -15.83 -11.16
N TRP A 270 6.28 -14.73 -10.53
CA TRP A 270 6.58 -14.39 -9.15
C TRP A 270 5.31 -14.26 -8.34
N ILE A 271 5.42 -14.30 -7.02
CA ILE A 271 4.32 -14.00 -6.11
C ILE A 271 4.65 -12.72 -5.35
N ALA A 272 3.69 -11.80 -5.29
CA ALA A 272 3.83 -10.59 -4.49
C ALA A 272 3.93 -10.91 -3.00
N GLN A 273 5.03 -10.53 -2.37
CA GLN A 273 5.30 -10.77 -0.95
C GLN A 273 4.71 -9.66 -0.07
N THR A 274 4.38 -8.52 -0.66
CA THR A 274 3.79 -7.35 0.00
C THR A 274 2.72 -6.74 -0.89
N ASP A 275 1.88 -5.89 -0.31
CA ASP A 275 0.98 -5.05 -1.11
C ASP A 275 1.79 -3.98 -1.86
N GLY A 276 1.22 -3.46 -2.94
CA GLY A 276 1.82 -2.37 -3.71
C GLY A 276 1.74 -1.05 -2.94
N VAL A 277 2.86 -0.35 -2.85
CA VAL A 277 2.97 0.94 -2.16
C VAL A 277 3.60 1.98 -3.08
N ILE A 278 2.98 3.15 -3.20
CA ILE A 278 3.58 4.28 -3.92
C ILE A 278 4.73 4.82 -3.08
N ASP A 279 5.95 4.78 -3.66
CA ASP A 279 7.11 5.46 -3.11
C ASP A 279 7.16 6.90 -3.66
N PRO A 280 6.91 7.93 -2.85
CA PRO A 280 6.92 9.32 -3.32
C PRO A 280 8.32 9.86 -3.61
N PHE A 281 9.37 9.20 -3.13
CA PHE A 281 10.77 9.62 -3.30
C PHE A 281 11.36 9.09 -4.58
N PHE A 282 11.29 7.77 -4.79
CA PHE A 282 12.00 7.10 -5.87
C PHE A 282 11.06 6.82 -7.04
N TYR A 283 11.27 7.49 -8.18
CA TYR A 283 10.52 7.39 -9.43
C TYR A 283 8.99 7.48 -9.32
N TYR A 284 8.42 7.54 -8.13
CA TYR A 284 6.97 7.53 -7.90
C TYR A 284 6.31 6.28 -8.49
N TYR A 285 6.88 5.15 -8.26
CA TYR A 285 6.29 3.87 -8.66
C TYR A 285 5.63 3.19 -7.47
N ALA A 286 4.56 2.45 -7.77
CA ALA A 286 4.08 1.45 -6.84
C ALA A 286 5.04 0.26 -6.88
N ASN A 287 5.59 -0.11 -5.74
CA ASN A 287 6.53 -1.21 -5.61
C ASN A 287 5.95 -2.30 -4.73
N THR A 288 6.35 -3.54 -4.97
CA THR A 288 6.11 -4.69 -4.10
C THR A 288 7.38 -5.52 -4.00
N TYR A 289 7.54 -6.30 -2.94
CA TYR A 289 8.52 -7.38 -2.94
C TYR A 289 7.99 -8.56 -3.73
N ILE A 290 8.86 -9.16 -4.52
CA ILE A 290 8.60 -10.37 -5.29
C ILE A 290 9.39 -11.53 -4.70
N GLY A 291 8.84 -12.72 -4.77
CA GLY A 291 9.48 -13.96 -4.33
C GLY A 291 8.76 -15.19 -4.89
N ASN A 292 9.14 -16.36 -4.43
CA ASN A 292 8.57 -17.65 -4.86
C ASN A 292 8.55 -17.80 -6.39
N ARG A 293 9.71 -17.58 -7.02
CA ARG A 293 9.87 -17.67 -8.48
C ARG A 293 9.54 -19.07 -8.99
N ILE A 294 8.72 -19.11 -10.05
CA ILE A 294 8.41 -20.31 -10.82
C ILE A 294 8.89 -20.07 -12.24
N ASN A 295 9.93 -20.81 -12.66
CA ASN A 295 10.44 -20.75 -14.02
C ASN A 295 9.48 -21.46 -14.98
N LEU A 296 9.28 -20.89 -16.15
CA LEU A 296 8.34 -21.36 -17.16
C LEU A 296 9.06 -21.60 -18.48
N PRO A 297 8.49 -22.45 -19.38
CA PRO A 297 8.87 -22.45 -20.78
C PRO A 297 8.67 -21.06 -21.37
N TYR A 298 9.67 -20.54 -22.08
CA TYR A 298 9.61 -19.20 -22.66
C TYR A 298 8.47 -19.06 -23.65
N ILE A 299 7.66 -18.01 -23.48
CA ILE A 299 6.69 -17.56 -24.46
C ILE A 299 7.23 -16.28 -25.09
N SER A 300 7.79 -16.39 -26.29
CA SER A 300 8.39 -15.25 -26.99
C SER A 300 7.34 -14.23 -27.45
N LEU A 301 7.75 -12.98 -27.61
CA LEU A 301 6.90 -11.94 -28.18
C LEU A 301 6.33 -12.34 -29.56
N LYS A 302 7.11 -13.09 -30.35
CA LYS A 302 6.67 -13.58 -31.66
C LYS A 302 5.52 -14.58 -31.52
N GLU A 303 5.58 -15.50 -30.54
CA GLU A 303 4.50 -16.45 -30.27
C GLU A 303 3.24 -15.72 -29.79
N LEU A 304 3.39 -14.75 -28.87
CA LEU A 304 2.26 -13.94 -28.40
C LEU A 304 1.59 -13.16 -29.55
N LYS A 305 2.36 -12.61 -30.50
CA LYS A 305 1.83 -11.92 -31.67
C LYS A 305 1.11 -12.84 -32.66
N ASN A 306 1.47 -14.11 -32.68
CA ASN A 306 0.86 -15.12 -33.56
C ASN A 306 -0.28 -15.89 -32.87
N ASP A 307 -0.46 -15.72 -31.56
CA ASP A 307 -1.52 -16.38 -30.82
C ASP A 307 -2.89 -15.77 -31.13
N THR A 308 -3.91 -16.60 -31.21
CA THR A 308 -5.29 -16.16 -31.57
C THR A 308 -5.88 -15.18 -30.58
N TYR A 309 -5.50 -15.26 -29.32
CA TYR A 309 -5.98 -14.37 -28.26
C TYR A 309 -5.03 -13.19 -28.04
N PHE A 310 -3.76 -13.47 -27.78
CA PHE A 310 -2.79 -12.43 -27.38
C PHE A 310 -2.40 -11.49 -28.52
N SER A 311 -2.56 -11.86 -29.79
CA SER A 311 -2.30 -10.95 -30.92
C SER A 311 -3.14 -9.65 -30.86
N ALA A 312 -4.34 -9.72 -30.26
CA ALA A 312 -5.20 -8.57 -30.05
C ALA A 312 -4.92 -7.81 -28.73
N HIS A 313 -4.14 -8.42 -27.81
CA HIS A 313 -3.91 -7.85 -26.49
C HIS A 313 -3.10 -6.53 -26.56
N PRO A 314 -3.54 -5.45 -25.86
CA PRO A 314 -2.91 -4.11 -25.98
C PRO A 314 -1.41 -4.10 -25.67
N LEU A 315 -0.95 -4.84 -24.65
CA LEU A 315 0.48 -4.92 -24.30
C LEU A 315 1.31 -5.59 -25.39
N VAL A 316 0.80 -6.69 -25.95
CA VAL A 316 1.48 -7.42 -27.04
C VAL A 316 1.63 -6.54 -28.27
N ARG A 317 0.58 -5.78 -28.62
CA ARG A 317 0.60 -4.80 -29.72
C ARG A 317 1.61 -3.69 -29.50
N LYS A 318 1.86 -3.29 -28.24
CA LYS A 318 2.84 -2.27 -27.84
C LYS A 318 4.22 -2.87 -27.53
N ASN A 319 4.48 -4.13 -27.84
CA ASN A 319 5.73 -4.82 -27.51
C ASN A 319 6.08 -4.74 -26.03
N PHE A 320 5.08 -4.87 -25.15
CA PHE A 320 5.20 -4.76 -23.69
C PHE A 320 5.73 -3.40 -23.18
N GLN A 321 5.62 -2.32 -23.95
CA GLN A 321 5.90 -0.99 -23.44
C GLN A 321 4.89 -0.61 -22.35
N GLY A 322 5.40 -0.19 -21.17
CA GLY A 322 4.58 0.14 -20.00
C GLY A 322 3.97 -1.10 -19.32
N VAL A 323 4.67 -2.22 -19.34
CA VAL A 323 4.20 -3.51 -18.82
C VAL A 323 3.98 -3.53 -17.31
N ASN A 324 4.81 -2.80 -16.55
CA ASN A 324 4.82 -2.93 -15.10
C ASN A 324 3.49 -2.51 -14.45
N GLY A 325 2.87 -3.45 -13.74
CA GLY A 325 1.60 -3.25 -13.07
C GLY A 325 0.37 -3.26 -13.99
N TRP A 326 0.48 -3.88 -15.19
CA TRP A 326 -0.68 -4.07 -16.05
C TRP A 326 -1.52 -5.24 -15.56
N GLU A 327 -2.78 -4.98 -15.20
CA GLU A 327 -3.70 -6.00 -14.70
C GLU A 327 -4.05 -7.02 -15.80
N MET A 328 -3.96 -8.30 -15.45
CA MET A 328 -4.46 -9.40 -16.26
C MET A 328 -5.87 -9.75 -15.80
N SER A 329 -6.83 -9.83 -16.73
CA SER A 329 -8.12 -10.45 -16.46
C SER A 329 -7.93 -11.95 -16.15
N ASN A 330 -8.92 -12.56 -15.52
CA ASN A 330 -8.91 -14.02 -15.36
C ASN A 330 -8.79 -14.74 -16.72
N ARG A 331 -9.41 -14.19 -17.77
CA ARG A 331 -9.29 -14.72 -19.12
C ARG A 331 -7.87 -14.62 -19.66
N ASP A 332 -7.18 -13.48 -19.48
CA ASP A 332 -5.78 -13.33 -19.87
C ASP A 332 -4.91 -14.40 -19.21
N TYR A 333 -5.14 -14.61 -17.91
CA TYR A 333 -4.38 -15.59 -17.14
C TYR A 333 -4.66 -17.02 -17.59
N GLN A 334 -5.92 -17.38 -17.89
CA GLN A 334 -6.28 -18.70 -18.40
C GLN A 334 -5.67 -18.96 -19.80
N GLU A 335 -5.71 -17.96 -20.69
CA GLU A 335 -5.10 -18.05 -22.01
C GLU A 335 -3.56 -18.16 -21.93
N PHE A 336 -2.96 -17.47 -20.97
CA PHE A 336 -1.55 -17.65 -20.66
C PHE A 336 -1.23 -19.07 -20.19
N LEU A 337 -2.01 -19.65 -19.27
CA LEU A 337 -1.86 -21.05 -18.85
C LEU A 337 -2.02 -22.02 -20.01
N ARG A 338 -2.98 -21.79 -20.91
CA ARG A 338 -3.15 -22.59 -22.15
C ARG A 338 -1.88 -22.59 -23.00
N MET A 339 -1.22 -21.43 -23.18
CA MET A 339 0.03 -21.37 -23.95
C MET A 339 1.18 -22.12 -23.27
N ILE A 340 1.27 -22.08 -21.95
CA ILE A 340 2.25 -22.84 -21.18
C ILE A 340 2.01 -24.35 -21.31
N GLN A 341 0.75 -24.76 -21.16
CA GLN A 341 0.36 -26.17 -21.31
C GLN A 341 0.62 -26.70 -22.72
N ALA A 342 0.41 -25.88 -23.74
CA ALA A 342 0.72 -26.26 -25.14
C ALA A 342 2.22 -26.50 -25.38
N LYS A 343 3.11 -26.03 -24.48
CA LYS A 343 4.54 -26.33 -24.48
C LYS A 343 4.90 -27.57 -23.64
N GLY A 344 3.91 -28.32 -23.18
CA GLY A 344 4.10 -29.56 -22.41
C GLY A 344 4.41 -29.33 -20.94
N TYR A 345 4.19 -28.12 -20.40
CA TYR A 345 4.37 -27.83 -18.99
C TYR A 345 3.10 -28.16 -18.20
N ASP A 346 3.26 -28.87 -17.08
CA ASP A 346 2.14 -29.13 -16.18
C ASP A 346 1.76 -27.87 -15.39
N THR A 347 0.56 -27.38 -15.62
CA THR A 347 0.03 -26.17 -15.00
C THR A 347 -0.74 -26.42 -13.72
N SER A 348 -0.86 -27.67 -13.27
CA SER A 348 -1.63 -28.05 -12.06
C SER A 348 -1.09 -27.41 -10.77
N ASP A 349 0.23 -27.23 -10.70
CA ASP A 349 0.92 -26.62 -9.55
C ASP A 349 1.06 -25.11 -9.64
N LEU A 350 0.63 -24.51 -10.75
CA LEU A 350 0.65 -23.05 -10.88
C LEU A 350 -0.46 -22.40 -10.04
N PRO A 351 -0.19 -21.23 -9.46
CA PRO A 351 -1.20 -20.52 -8.66
C PRO A 351 -2.41 -20.18 -9.51
N THR A 352 -3.59 -20.33 -8.92
CA THR A 352 -4.89 -19.99 -9.57
C THR A 352 -5.50 -18.77 -8.92
N LEU A 353 -6.20 -17.97 -9.70
CA LEU A 353 -6.92 -16.82 -9.17
C LEU A 353 -8.07 -17.25 -8.27
N TYR A 354 -8.14 -16.66 -7.10
CA TYR A 354 -9.15 -16.98 -6.10
C TYR A 354 -10.50 -16.35 -6.43
N ALA A 355 -11.52 -17.17 -6.34
CA ALA A 355 -12.91 -16.74 -6.20
C ALA A 355 -13.62 -17.69 -5.22
N PRO A 356 -14.56 -17.20 -4.41
CA PRO A 356 -15.32 -18.07 -3.51
C PRO A 356 -16.27 -18.98 -4.29
N LYS A 357 -16.54 -20.16 -3.75
CA LYS A 357 -17.72 -20.92 -4.18
C LYS A 357 -18.92 -20.39 -3.41
N MET A 358 -19.93 -19.92 -4.13
CA MET A 358 -21.14 -19.46 -3.48
C MET A 358 -22.00 -20.64 -3.03
N PRO A 359 -22.55 -20.59 -1.80
CA PRO A 359 -23.36 -21.70 -1.30
C PRO A 359 -24.65 -21.86 -2.11
N SER A 360 -24.93 -23.09 -2.54
CA SER A 360 -26.25 -23.46 -3.04
C SER A 360 -27.20 -23.66 -1.86
N ALA A 361 -27.80 -22.57 -1.38
CA ALA A 361 -28.61 -22.57 -0.20
C ALA A 361 -30.10 -22.34 -0.52
N ASN A 362 -30.98 -23.03 0.20
CA ASN A 362 -32.40 -22.71 0.16
C ASN A 362 -32.64 -21.42 0.98
N ILE A 363 -33.08 -20.34 0.33
CA ILE A 363 -33.32 -19.02 0.90
C ILE A 363 -34.82 -18.83 1.05
N ILE A 364 -35.31 -18.87 2.31
CA ILE A 364 -36.72 -18.76 2.65
C ILE A 364 -37.02 -17.45 3.39
N LEU A 365 -36.08 -16.98 4.19
CA LEU A 365 -36.20 -15.77 5.01
C LEU A 365 -35.15 -14.73 4.60
N GLU A 366 -35.38 -13.46 4.90
CA GLU A 366 -34.41 -12.37 4.73
C GLU A 366 -33.10 -12.66 5.49
N LYS A 367 -33.23 -13.21 6.70
CA LYS A 367 -32.07 -13.66 7.48
C LYS A 367 -31.22 -14.73 6.77
N ASP A 368 -31.82 -15.56 5.93
CA ASP A 368 -31.06 -16.54 5.14
C ASP A 368 -30.16 -15.85 4.10
N VAL A 369 -30.60 -14.72 3.51
CA VAL A 369 -29.77 -13.91 2.60
C VAL A 369 -28.55 -13.41 3.34
N GLU A 370 -28.73 -12.89 4.54
CA GLU A 370 -27.63 -12.41 5.38
C GLU A 370 -26.65 -13.55 5.74
N GLU A 371 -27.15 -14.62 6.31
CA GLU A 371 -26.31 -15.67 6.93
C GLU A 371 -25.74 -16.67 5.92
N LYS A 372 -26.48 -16.98 4.85
CA LYS A 372 -26.06 -18.02 3.90
C LYS A 372 -25.39 -17.46 2.64
N LEU A 373 -25.59 -16.18 2.31
CA LEU A 373 -25.00 -15.57 1.12
C LEU A 373 -24.04 -14.42 1.48
N LEU A 374 -24.52 -13.41 2.20
CA LEU A 374 -23.76 -12.18 2.44
C LEU A 374 -22.56 -12.43 3.38
N ILE A 375 -22.77 -13.03 4.55
CA ILE A 375 -21.68 -13.27 5.51
C ILE A 375 -20.58 -14.17 4.92
N PRO A 376 -20.88 -15.29 4.25
CA PRO A 376 -19.85 -16.07 3.56
C PRO A 376 -19.07 -15.26 2.51
N LEU A 377 -19.74 -14.41 1.75
CA LEU A 377 -19.09 -13.53 0.77
C LEU A 377 -18.15 -12.52 1.46
N LEU A 378 -18.61 -11.82 2.50
CA LEU A 378 -17.77 -10.88 3.27
C LEU A 378 -16.55 -11.58 3.88
N ASN A 379 -16.74 -12.76 4.46
CA ASN A 379 -15.65 -13.56 5.01
C ASN A 379 -14.63 -13.96 3.94
N SER A 380 -15.08 -14.32 2.73
CA SER A 380 -14.20 -14.66 1.61
C SER A 380 -13.39 -13.44 1.11
N MET A 381 -13.88 -12.21 1.34
CA MET A 381 -13.17 -10.97 1.10
C MET A 381 -12.21 -10.58 2.23
N GLY A 382 -12.18 -11.35 3.32
CA GLY A 382 -11.43 -11.04 4.54
C GLY A 382 -12.08 -9.94 5.38
N ILE A 383 -13.37 -9.61 5.15
CA ILE A 383 -14.11 -8.59 5.88
C ILE A 383 -14.85 -9.29 7.04
N THR A 384 -14.26 -9.24 8.22
CA THR A 384 -14.82 -9.83 9.45
C THR A 384 -15.23 -8.76 10.47
N ASP A 385 -14.79 -7.51 10.27
CA ASP A 385 -15.12 -6.38 11.13
C ASP A 385 -16.32 -5.62 10.53
N TYR A 386 -17.52 -6.08 10.86
CA TYR A 386 -18.77 -5.44 10.51
C TYR A 386 -19.70 -5.38 11.73
N MET A 387 -20.52 -4.35 11.77
CA MET A 387 -21.57 -4.23 12.80
C MET A 387 -22.93 -4.56 12.20
N ARG A 388 -23.76 -5.29 12.96
CA ARG A 388 -25.13 -5.63 12.60
C ARG A 388 -26.10 -4.86 13.47
N GLN A 389 -27.23 -4.43 12.90
CA GLN A 389 -28.34 -3.83 13.63
C GLN A 389 -27.92 -2.66 14.54
N ILE A 390 -27.09 -1.74 14.01
CA ILE A 390 -26.63 -0.57 14.77
C ILE A 390 -27.84 0.34 15.06
N PRO A 391 -28.09 0.72 16.33
CA PRO A 391 -29.19 1.61 16.65
C PRO A 391 -28.87 3.04 16.24
N LEU A 392 -29.48 3.54 15.17
CA LEU A 392 -29.33 4.93 14.69
C LEU A 392 -30.53 5.76 15.17
N ARG A 393 -30.27 7.01 15.55
CA ARG A 393 -31.33 7.96 15.92
C ARG A 393 -31.93 8.60 14.66
N ALA A 394 -33.22 8.33 14.40
CA ALA A 394 -33.92 8.83 13.21
C ALA A 394 -34.89 10.02 13.53
N GLY A 395 -34.86 10.54 14.75
CA GLY A 395 -35.74 11.62 15.19
C GLY A 395 -36.02 11.60 16.70
N ARG A 396 -37.06 12.29 17.17
CA ARG A 396 -37.42 12.34 18.58
C ARG A 396 -37.93 10.95 19.07
N GLY A 397 -37.03 10.14 19.60
CA GLY A 397 -37.36 8.87 20.23
C GLY A 397 -37.37 7.65 19.28
N GLU A 398 -37.26 7.83 17.98
CA GLU A 398 -37.23 6.72 17.02
C GLU A 398 -35.80 6.23 16.77
N ARG A 399 -35.66 4.91 16.66
CA ARG A 399 -34.42 4.27 16.26
C ARG A 399 -34.66 3.41 15.03
N VAL A 400 -33.70 3.44 14.13
CA VAL A 400 -33.64 2.59 12.95
C VAL A 400 -32.40 1.71 13.01
N PHE A 401 -32.45 0.56 12.37
CA PHE A 401 -31.44 -0.49 12.49
C PHE A 401 -31.05 -0.97 11.09
N PRO A 402 -29.96 -0.49 10.52
CA PRO A 402 -29.42 -1.04 9.28
C PRO A 402 -28.93 -2.46 9.49
N ASP A 403 -29.07 -3.33 8.48
CA ASP A 403 -28.70 -4.74 8.60
C ASP A 403 -27.20 -4.90 8.84
N PHE A 404 -26.36 -4.26 8.00
CA PHE A 404 -24.91 -4.28 8.17
C PHE A 404 -24.30 -2.91 7.90
N ALA A 405 -23.27 -2.59 8.66
CA ALA A 405 -22.37 -1.47 8.41
C ALA A 405 -20.93 -1.96 8.49
N LEU A 406 -20.12 -1.61 7.48
CA LEU A 406 -18.71 -2.02 7.39
C LEU A 406 -17.80 -0.81 7.59
N GLN A 407 -16.60 -1.09 8.12
CA GLN A 407 -15.59 -0.07 8.40
C GLN A 407 -16.17 1.05 9.28
N CYS A 408 -16.74 0.64 10.41
CA CYS A 408 -17.39 1.52 11.35
C CYS A 408 -16.38 2.22 12.26
N THR A 409 -16.59 3.52 12.47
CA THR A 409 -15.87 4.31 13.48
C THR A 409 -16.88 4.91 14.45
N LYS A 410 -16.61 4.74 15.75
CA LYS A 410 -17.41 5.39 16.80
C LYS A 410 -16.97 6.83 16.95
N THR A 411 -17.94 7.74 16.95
CA THR A 411 -17.74 9.18 17.19
C THR A 411 -18.52 9.63 18.43
N ASP A 412 -18.30 10.86 18.88
CA ASP A 412 -19.03 11.41 20.03
C ASP A 412 -20.54 11.50 19.76
N ASN A 413 -20.94 11.61 18.50
CA ASN A 413 -22.35 11.75 18.08
C ASN A 413 -22.99 10.44 17.60
N GLY A 414 -22.28 9.30 17.65
CA GLY A 414 -22.78 8.01 17.18
C GLY A 414 -21.76 7.20 16.40
N TYR A 415 -22.15 6.67 15.25
CA TYR A 415 -21.30 5.87 14.36
C TYR A 415 -21.27 6.49 12.97
N ILE A 416 -20.11 6.42 12.34
CA ILE A 416 -19.93 6.59 10.90
C ILE A 416 -19.50 5.25 10.31
N ALA A 417 -19.91 4.95 9.07
CA ALA A 417 -19.54 3.73 8.39
C ALA A 417 -19.29 4.01 6.92
N LYS A 418 -18.32 3.33 6.31
CA LYS A 418 -18.04 3.53 4.88
C LYS A 418 -19.07 2.85 3.99
N VAL A 419 -19.46 1.63 4.35
CA VAL A 419 -20.39 0.81 3.57
C VAL A 419 -21.60 0.48 4.41
N LEU A 420 -22.76 0.72 3.85
CA LEU A 420 -24.04 0.26 4.35
C LEU A 420 -24.54 -0.89 3.47
N ILE A 421 -25.02 -1.97 4.09
CA ILE A 421 -25.67 -3.06 3.37
C ILE A 421 -27.06 -3.27 3.94
N GLU A 422 -28.05 -3.39 3.07
CA GLU A 422 -29.44 -3.68 3.38
C GLU A 422 -29.84 -4.94 2.62
N ALA A 423 -30.28 -5.94 3.36
CA ALA A 423 -30.74 -7.21 2.82
C ALA A 423 -32.28 -7.23 2.69
N LYS A 424 -32.78 -7.91 1.69
CA LYS A 424 -34.20 -8.17 1.47
C LYS A 424 -34.38 -9.61 1.05
N LEU A 425 -35.50 -10.22 1.35
CA LEU A 425 -35.79 -11.56 0.86
C LEU A 425 -35.86 -11.56 -0.69
N SER A 426 -36.49 -10.56 -1.27
CA SER A 426 -36.64 -10.45 -2.73
C SER A 426 -36.94 -9.02 -3.16
N MET A 427 -36.30 -8.58 -4.23
CA MET A 427 -36.54 -7.28 -4.90
C MET A 427 -37.00 -7.51 -6.34
N ARG A 428 -38.22 -8.06 -6.53
CA ARG A 428 -38.72 -8.57 -7.81
C ARG A 428 -38.99 -7.50 -8.87
N ASN A 429 -39.27 -6.30 -8.45
CA ASN A 429 -39.68 -5.24 -9.35
C ASN A 429 -39.04 -3.90 -8.96
N LYS A 430 -39.17 -2.91 -9.85
CA LYS A 430 -38.59 -1.56 -9.64
C LYS A 430 -39.12 -0.85 -8.38
N LYS A 431 -40.33 -1.16 -7.92
CA LYS A 431 -40.91 -0.56 -6.73
C LYS A 431 -40.24 -1.13 -5.47
N ASP A 432 -39.97 -2.43 -5.43
CA ASP A 432 -39.29 -3.07 -4.30
C ASP A 432 -37.85 -2.53 -4.18
N VAL A 433 -37.10 -2.47 -5.30
CA VAL A 433 -35.74 -1.88 -5.35
C VAL A 433 -35.77 -0.43 -4.91
N TYR A 434 -36.77 0.36 -5.35
CA TYR A 434 -36.90 1.77 -4.95
C TYR A 434 -37.13 1.91 -3.44
N SER A 435 -38.02 1.10 -2.88
CA SER A 435 -38.30 1.12 -1.43
C SER A 435 -37.06 0.77 -0.62
N ALA A 436 -36.35 -0.31 -0.99
CA ALA A 436 -35.10 -0.72 -0.34
C ALA A 436 -34.01 0.37 -0.48
N PHE A 437 -33.91 1.00 -1.65
CA PHE A 437 -32.96 2.08 -1.88
C PHE A 437 -33.28 3.30 -0.99
N GLN A 438 -34.54 3.69 -0.87
CA GLN A 438 -34.92 4.84 -0.01
C GLN A 438 -34.58 4.59 1.45
N GLN A 439 -34.87 3.39 1.95
CA GLN A 439 -34.52 2.97 3.30
C GLN A 439 -33.00 3.04 3.50
N ALA A 440 -32.24 2.38 2.64
CA ALA A 440 -30.77 2.35 2.71
C ALA A 440 -30.15 3.75 2.58
N ASN A 441 -30.66 4.58 1.67
CA ASN A 441 -30.16 5.94 1.50
C ASN A 441 -30.36 6.81 2.75
N SER A 442 -31.51 6.64 3.45
CA SER A 442 -31.74 7.32 4.72
C SER A 442 -30.74 6.90 5.80
N TYR A 443 -30.43 5.62 5.88
CA TYR A 443 -29.43 5.10 6.82
C TYR A 443 -27.99 5.52 6.43
N ALA A 444 -27.70 5.53 5.14
CA ALA A 444 -26.41 5.99 4.63
C ALA A 444 -26.13 7.45 4.98
N HIS A 445 -27.13 8.33 4.96
CA HIS A 445 -26.98 9.70 5.43
C HIS A 445 -26.66 9.79 6.92
N LEU A 446 -27.31 8.95 7.75
CA LEU A 446 -27.06 8.94 9.20
C LEU A 446 -25.67 8.38 9.56
N LEU A 447 -25.15 7.49 8.72
CA LEU A 447 -23.84 6.85 8.88
C LEU A 447 -22.71 7.54 8.08
N GLU A 448 -23.03 8.58 7.30
CA GLU A 448 -22.10 9.22 6.35
C GLU A 448 -21.47 8.22 5.35
N ALA A 449 -22.23 7.19 4.98
CA ALA A 449 -21.72 6.13 4.14
C ALA A 449 -21.47 6.61 2.70
N SER A 450 -20.41 6.12 2.09
CA SER A 450 -20.06 6.40 0.69
C SER A 450 -20.48 5.27 -0.27
N ILE A 451 -20.90 4.11 0.26
CA ILE A 451 -21.32 2.96 -0.52
C ILE A 451 -22.59 2.38 0.10
N ILE A 452 -23.57 2.09 -0.76
CA ILE A 452 -24.77 1.32 -0.41
C ILE A 452 -24.73 0.02 -1.21
N ILE A 453 -24.96 -1.10 -0.53
CA ILE A 453 -25.19 -2.39 -1.17
C ILE A 453 -26.60 -2.85 -0.79
N LEU A 454 -27.45 -3.08 -1.78
CA LEU A 454 -28.71 -3.77 -1.61
C LEU A 454 -28.53 -5.20 -2.07
N CYS A 455 -28.97 -6.15 -1.30
CA CYS A 455 -28.92 -7.55 -1.73
C CYS A 455 -30.24 -8.28 -1.43
N ASP A 456 -30.54 -9.25 -2.27
CA ASP A 456 -31.61 -10.21 -2.05
C ASP A 456 -31.12 -11.63 -2.39
N LYS A 457 -32.01 -12.59 -2.44
CA LYS A 457 -31.66 -13.99 -2.75
C LYS A 457 -31.07 -14.21 -4.14
N GLU A 458 -31.13 -13.23 -5.06
CA GLU A 458 -30.70 -13.37 -6.45
C GLU A 458 -29.56 -12.43 -6.81
N ILE A 459 -29.59 -11.18 -6.30
CA ILE A 459 -28.74 -10.10 -6.79
C ILE A 459 -28.10 -9.26 -5.67
N LEU A 460 -27.01 -8.58 -6.05
CA LEU A 460 -26.42 -7.47 -5.31
C LEU A 460 -26.44 -6.21 -6.22
N LEU A 461 -26.90 -5.10 -5.67
CA LEU A 461 -26.87 -3.78 -6.31
C LEU A 461 -25.95 -2.87 -5.51
N VAL A 462 -24.90 -2.36 -6.15
CA VAL A 462 -23.86 -1.55 -5.49
C VAL A 462 -23.93 -0.13 -6.01
N TYR A 463 -24.20 0.81 -5.12
CA TYR A 463 -24.27 2.24 -5.36
C TYR A 463 -23.06 2.92 -4.73
N THR A 464 -22.43 3.82 -5.45
CA THR A 464 -21.32 4.66 -4.97
C THR A 464 -21.74 6.12 -4.94
N ASN A 465 -21.32 6.84 -3.88
CA ASN A 465 -21.63 8.25 -3.71
C ASN A 465 -20.52 9.10 -4.38
N GLU A 466 -20.82 9.70 -5.52
CA GLU A 466 -19.92 10.66 -6.19
C GLU A 466 -20.34 12.12 -5.96
N ASN A 467 -21.63 12.41 -5.90
CA ASN A 467 -22.23 13.71 -5.57
C ASN A 467 -23.67 13.49 -5.04
N GLY A 468 -23.83 12.54 -4.13
CA GLY A 468 -25.09 11.97 -3.69
C GLY A 468 -25.36 10.59 -4.37
N PHE A 469 -26.15 9.76 -3.70
CA PHE A 469 -26.53 8.47 -4.28
C PHE A 469 -27.58 8.64 -5.36
N ASN A 470 -27.30 8.12 -6.56
CA ASN A 470 -28.24 8.10 -7.67
C ASN A 470 -28.84 6.71 -7.82
N ARG A 471 -30.17 6.59 -7.62
CA ARG A 471 -30.90 5.32 -7.71
C ARG A 471 -30.81 4.60 -9.08
N SER A 472 -30.47 5.35 -10.13
CA SER A 472 -30.38 4.80 -11.50
C SER A 472 -28.96 4.38 -11.87
N ILE A 473 -27.98 4.68 -11.04
CA ILE A 473 -26.56 4.39 -11.28
C ILE A 473 -26.10 3.40 -10.24
N TYR A 474 -25.97 2.14 -10.65
CA TYR A 474 -25.47 1.05 -9.79
C TYR A 474 -24.77 -0.02 -10.62
N LYS A 475 -23.90 -0.78 -9.98
CA LYS A 475 -23.39 -2.03 -10.50
C LYS A 475 -24.26 -3.18 -10.01
N LYS A 476 -24.64 -4.07 -10.90
CA LYS A 476 -25.44 -5.25 -10.57
C LYS A 476 -24.60 -6.50 -10.73
N PHE A 477 -24.67 -7.38 -9.73
CA PHE A 477 -24.08 -8.71 -9.76
C PHE A 477 -25.15 -9.75 -9.38
N PHE A 478 -25.02 -10.95 -9.90
CA PHE A 478 -25.68 -12.13 -9.38
C PHE A 478 -24.74 -12.84 -8.39
N TRP A 479 -25.28 -13.60 -7.46
CA TRP A 479 -24.43 -14.33 -6.52
C TRP A 479 -23.46 -15.28 -7.23
N GLY A 480 -23.90 -15.96 -8.30
CA GLY A 480 -23.05 -16.81 -9.12
C GLY A 480 -21.91 -16.07 -9.83
N ASP A 481 -22.04 -14.75 -10.08
CA ASP A 481 -20.98 -13.96 -10.67
C ASP A 481 -19.76 -13.85 -9.74
N MET A 482 -19.95 -14.03 -8.43
CA MET A 482 -18.88 -13.99 -7.43
C MET A 482 -17.92 -15.18 -7.52
N GLU A 483 -18.31 -16.26 -8.21
CA GLU A 483 -17.43 -17.38 -8.52
C GLU A 483 -16.42 -17.07 -9.66
N ASN A 484 -16.59 -15.93 -10.31
CA ASN A 484 -15.64 -15.41 -11.28
C ASN A 484 -14.66 -14.45 -10.56
N PRO A 485 -13.33 -14.69 -10.62
CA PRO A 485 -12.33 -13.86 -9.94
C PRO A 485 -12.41 -12.37 -10.31
N ASP A 486 -12.71 -12.02 -11.57
CA ASP A 486 -12.78 -10.62 -12.01
C ASP A 486 -13.95 -9.89 -11.32
N ASN A 487 -15.14 -10.50 -11.32
CA ASN A 487 -16.33 -9.92 -10.66
C ASN A 487 -16.16 -9.83 -9.15
N PHE A 488 -15.62 -10.88 -8.54
CA PHE A 488 -15.31 -10.89 -7.12
C PHE A 488 -14.35 -9.75 -6.73
N ASN A 489 -13.29 -9.55 -7.51
CA ASN A 489 -12.33 -8.49 -7.27
C ASN A 489 -12.90 -7.09 -7.53
N ILE A 490 -13.77 -6.92 -8.54
CA ILE A 490 -14.48 -5.65 -8.76
C ILE A 490 -15.29 -5.27 -7.52
N LEU A 491 -16.08 -6.18 -6.97
CA LEU A 491 -16.89 -5.92 -5.76
C LEU A 491 -15.99 -5.65 -4.55
N ARG A 492 -14.99 -6.49 -4.32
CA ARG A 492 -14.01 -6.35 -3.24
C ARG A 492 -13.29 -5.00 -3.29
N ASN A 493 -12.85 -4.57 -4.48
CA ASN A 493 -12.20 -3.27 -4.66
C ASN A 493 -13.14 -2.10 -4.38
N ILE A 494 -14.41 -2.18 -4.79
CA ILE A 494 -15.38 -1.13 -4.47
C ILE A 494 -15.52 -0.98 -2.94
N ILE A 495 -15.66 -2.09 -2.22
CA ILE A 495 -15.82 -2.09 -0.75
C ILE A 495 -14.54 -1.56 -0.07
N ASN A 496 -13.36 -1.96 -0.55
CA ASN A 496 -12.07 -1.64 0.08
C ASN A 496 -11.48 -0.30 -0.38
N ARG A 497 -11.86 0.25 -1.55
CA ARG A 497 -11.36 1.56 -2.00
C ARG A 497 -11.71 2.64 -1.00
N THR A 498 -10.70 3.16 -0.34
CA THR A 498 -10.77 4.45 0.36
C THR A 498 -10.71 5.57 -0.70
N LYS A 499 -11.75 6.40 -0.77
CA LYS A 499 -11.64 7.68 -1.47
C LYS A 499 -10.91 8.68 -0.60
#